data_13874bf540c1037c7582a0d911131a07
#
_entry.id   13874bf540c1037c7582a0d911131a07
#
_cell.length_a   1.000
_cell.length_b   1.000
_cell.length_c   1.000
_cell.angle_alpha   90.00
_cell.angle_beta   90.00
_cell.angle_gamma   90.00
#
_symmetry.space_group_name_H-M   'P 1'
#
loop_
_entity.id
_entity.type
_entity.pdbx_description
1 polymer ?
#
loop_
_entity_poly.entity_id
_entity_poly.type
_entity_poly.pdbx_seq_one_letter_code
_entity_poly.pdbx_strand_id
1 'polypeptide(L)'
;MARSSGRIGVAAAIVLAAAPPALAEPVWLEVSQAVSGTDQRSGQAVVNFILTTAGREVFARFTAAHVGRRIDIRVDGKTMLRPVVRETVAGGVGQIPVTTVEEGRVLARRLAAEGARLEVEVTE
;
A
#
# COMPACT_ATOMS: atom_id res chain seq x y z
N MET A 1 -35.31 30.95 26.60
CA MET A 1 -34.92 30.76 26.27
C MET A 1 -34.24 30.16 25.82
N ALA A 2 -34.27 29.84 25.72
CA ALA A 2 -33.68 29.37 25.30
C ALA A 2 -33.25 28.67 25.01
N ARG A 3 -33.25 28.58 25.02
CA ARG A 3 -32.80 27.99 24.86
C ARG A 3 -32.34 27.30 24.23
N SER A 4 -32.35 27.14 24.16
CA SER A 4 -31.94 26.53 23.65
C SER A 4 -31.38 26.16 23.16
N SER A 5 -31.20 26.18 23.39
CA SER A 5 -30.54 25.78 22.94
C SER A 5 -29.91 25.33 22.56
N GLY A 6 -29.80 25.49 22.67
CA GLY A 6 -29.05 25.19 22.32
C GLY A 6 -28.72 24.33 22.18
N ARG A 7 -28.89 23.89 22.46
CA ARG A 7 -28.55 23.00 22.34
C ARG A 7 -28.21 22.53 21.49
N ILE A 8 -28.22 22.58 21.35
CA ILE A 8 -27.96 22.20 20.51
C ILE A 8 -27.01 21.83 19.95
N GLY A 9 -26.58 22.33 19.98
CA GLY A 9 -25.40 22.19 19.41
C GLY A 9 -24.92 20.92 19.58
N VAL A 10 -25.27 20.42 20.42
CA VAL A 10 -24.98 19.20 20.68
C VAL A 10 -24.81 18.36 19.57
N ALA A 11 -25.73 18.35 18.89
CA ALA A 11 -25.74 17.49 17.84
C ALA A 11 -24.46 17.44 17.18
N ALA A 12 -23.93 18.46 17.03
CA ALA A 12 -22.74 18.51 16.34
C ALA A 12 -21.81 17.46 16.70
N ALA A 13 -21.68 17.30 17.83
CA ALA A 13 -20.72 16.41 18.27
C ALA A 13 -20.80 15.13 17.61
N ILE A 14 -21.88 14.68 17.42
CA ILE A 14 -22.07 13.47 16.88
C ILE A 14 -21.36 13.25 15.68
N VAL A 15 -21.44 14.11 14.88
CA VAL A 15 -20.87 13.97 13.70
C VAL A 15 -19.57 13.38 13.75
N LEU A 16 -18.84 13.75 14.62
CA LEU A 16 -17.59 13.30 14.71
C LEU A 16 -17.46 11.89 14.68
N ALA A 17 -18.26 11.35 15.31
CA ALA A 17 -18.16 9.97 15.48
C ALA A 17 -17.91 9.28 14.20
N ALA A 18 -18.31 9.86 13.22
CA ALA A 18 -18.29 9.16 12.03
C ALA A 18 -16.97 9.16 11.37
N ALA A 19 -16.16 9.83 11.85
CA ALA A 19 -14.95 10.04 11.22
C ALA A 19 -14.02 8.96 10.91
N PRO A 20 -14.07 7.90 11.40
CA PRO A 20 -13.17 6.85 11.23
C PRO A 20 -12.50 6.58 9.98
N PRO A 21 -12.93 6.88 8.96
CA PRO A 21 -12.45 6.52 7.71
C PRO A 21 -10.99 6.59 7.47
N ALA A 22 -10.35 7.24 8.23
CA ALA A 22 -8.95 7.39 8.03
C ALA A 22 -8.28 6.07 7.77
N LEU A 23 -8.91 5.02 8.09
CA LEU A 23 -8.34 3.75 7.93
C LEU A 23 -8.03 3.42 6.51
N ALA A 24 -8.69 4.02 5.61
CA ALA A 24 -8.53 3.68 4.24
C ALA A 24 -7.47 4.49 3.50
N GLU A 25 -6.79 5.34 4.19
CA GLU A 25 -5.84 6.18 3.48
C GLU A 25 -4.66 5.39 2.94
N PRO A 26 -4.28 5.62 1.70
CA PRO A 26 -3.16 4.92 1.13
C PRO A 26 -1.83 5.45 1.67
N VAL A 27 -0.83 4.62 1.61
CA VAL A 27 0.51 4.97 2.05
C VAL A 27 1.42 4.76 0.85
N TRP A 28 2.41 5.60 0.70
CA TRP A 28 3.32 5.53 -0.43
C TRP A 28 4.68 5.02 -0.01
N LEU A 29 5.21 4.09 -0.78
CA LEU A 29 6.49 3.46 -0.47
C LEU A 29 7.50 3.79 -1.56
N GLU A 30 8.61 4.39 -1.17
CA GLU A 30 9.66 4.74 -2.10
C GLU A 30 10.44 3.53 -2.53
N VAL A 31 10.65 3.37 -3.82
CA VAL A 31 11.36 2.21 -4.38
C VAL A 31 12.79 2.60 -4.73
N SER A 32 13.73 1.76 -4.31
CA SER A 32 15.13 1.98 -4.58
C SER A 32 15.57 1.29 -5.87
N GLN A 33 15.01 0.13 -6.14
CA GLN A 33 15.46 -0.69 -7.25
C GLN A 33 14.36 -1.64 -7.70
N ALA A 34 14.26 -1.91 -8.98
CA ALA A 34 13.30 -2.88 -9.49
C ALA A 34 13.91 -3.59 -10.70
N VAL A 35 13.76 -4.91 -10.75
CA VAL A 35 14.34 -5.71 -11.80
C VAL A 35 13.34 -6.78 -12.24
N SER A 36 13.15 -6.92 -13.55
CA SER A 36 12.29 -7.98 -14.05
C SER A 36 13.03 -9.30 -14.01
N GLY A 37 12.31 -10.38 -13.83
CA GLY A 37 12.91 -11.70 -13.79
C GLY A 37 11.87 -12.78 -13.87
N THR A 38 12.25 -13.98 -13.53
CA THR A 38 11.37 -15.13 -13.54
C THR A 38 11.53 -15.84 -12.21
N ASP A 39 10.40 -16.19 -11.60
CA ASP A 39 10.43 -16.93 -10.37
C ASP A 39 10.84 -18.36 -10.73
N GLN A 40 11.94 -18.83 -10.18
CA GLN A 40 12.50 -20.12 -10.56
C GLN A 40 11.64 -21.30 -10.17
N ARG A 41 10.81 -21.17 -9.18
CA ARG A 41 9.97 -22.28 -8.77
C ARG A 41 8.77 -22.46 -9.69
N SER A 42 8.15 -21.35 -10.08
CA SER A 42 6.91 -21.41 -10.84
C SER A 42 7.06 -21.11 -12.33
N GLY A 43 8.17 -20.50 -12.72
CA GLY A 43 8.33 -20.04 -14.08
C GLY A 43 7.57 -18.76 -14.36
N GLN A 44 6.96 -18.18 -13.34
CA GLN A 44 6.15 -16.97 -13.48
C GLN A 44 7.04 -15.74 -13.71
N ALA A 45 6.65 -14.89 -14.64
CA ALA A 45 7.34 -13.63 -14.84
C ALA A 45 7.03 -12.73 -13.65
N VAL A 46 8.04 -12.07 -13.11
CA VAL A 46 7.88 -11.22 -11.92
C VAL A 46 8.73 -9.97 -12.03
N VAL A 47 8.42 -8.99 -11.20
CA VAL A 47 9.29 -7.85 -10.98
C VAL A 47 9.70 -7.89 -9.53
N ASN A 48 11.00 -7.95 -9.29
CA ASN A 48 11.54 -7.92 -7.93
C ASN A 48 11.85 -6.48 -7.58
N PHE A 49 11.41 -6.01 -6.42
CA PHE A 49 11.68 -4.64 -6.03
C PHE A 49 12.32 -4.55 -4.65
N ILE A 50 13.04 -3.46 -4.44
CA ILE A 50 13.66 -3.18 -3.16
C ILE A 50 13.26 -1.76 -2.80
N LEU A 51 12.75 -1.57 -1.59
CA LEU A 51 12.36 -0.25 -1.12
C LEU A 51 13.58 0.49 -0.57
N THR A 52 13.49 1.82 -0.55
CA THR A 52 14.54 2.62 0.11
C THR A 52 14.44 2.36 1.61
N THR A 53 15.40 2.84 2.36
CA THR A 53 15.36 2.72 3.82
C THR A 53 14.07 3.36 4.36
N ALA A 54 13.72 4.54 3.86
CA ALA A 54 12.50 5.21 4.29
C ALA A 54 11.27 4.39 3.92
N GLY A 55 11.23 3.86 2.71
CA GLY A 55 10.08 3.05 2.26
C GLY A 55 9.95 1.79 3.10
N ARG A 56 11.07 1.18 3.45
CA ARG A 56 11.06 -0.02 4.25
C ARG A 56 10.49 0.25 5.64
N GLU A 57 10.87 1.37 6.24
CA GLU A 57 10.37 1.72 7.55
C GLU A 57 8.87 2.00 7.53
N VAL A 58 8.41 2.69 6.51
CA VAL A 58 6.99 2.97 6.37
C VAL A 58 6.21 1.67 6.20
N PHE A 59 6.71 0.78 5.38
CA PHE A 59 6.02 -0.48 5.13
C PHE A 59 6.02 -1.37 6.36
N ALA A 60 7.09 -1.38 7.13
CA ALA A 60 7.14 -2.16 8.36
C ALA A 60 6.07 -1.67 9.34
N ARG A 61 5.93 -0.36 9.50
CA ARG A 61 4.91 0.19 10.39
C ARG A 61 3.51 -0.09 9.86
N PHE A 62 3.33 0.04 8.56
CA PHE A 62 2.03 -0.18 7.94
C PHE A 62 1.60 -1.63 8.12
N THR A 63 2.49 -2.58 7.85
CA THR A 63 2.15 -3.99 7.98
C THR A 63 1.97 -4.39 9.44
N ALA A 64 2.76 -3.83 10.34
CA ALA A 64 2.61 -4.13 11.77
C ALA A 64 1.23 -3.71 12.27
N ALA A 65 0.71 -2.61 11.75
CA ALA A 65 -0.59 -2.11 12.18
C ALA A 65 -1.77 -2.84 11.54
N HIS A 66 -1.53 -3.63 10.51
CA HIS A 66 -2.61 -4.24 9.74
C HIS A 66 -2.47 -5.75 9.54
N VAL A 67 -1.83 -6.43 10.46
CA VAL A 67 -1.68 -7.89 10.39
C VAL A 67 -3.08 -8.51 10.33
N GLY A 68 -3.25 -9.43 9.43
CA GLY A 68 -4.54 -10.10 9.24
C GLY A 68 -5.44 -9.40 8.23
N ARG A 69 -5.06 -8.23 7.76
CA ARG A 69 -5.89 -7.48 6.83
C ARG A 69 -5.42 -7.67 5.40
N ARG A 70 -6.34 -7.48 4.48
CA ARG A 70 -6.00 -7.55 3.06
C ARG A 70 -5.62 -6.14 2.59
N ILE A 71 -4.60 -6.03 1.79
CA ILE A 71 -4.16 -4.74 1.28
C ILE A 71 -4.06 -4.79 -0.23
N ASP A 72 -4.14 -3.63 -0.87
CA ASP A 72 -3.89 -3.50 -2.29
C ASP A 72 -2.50 -2.89 -2.44
N ILE A 73 -1.74 -3.40 -3.39
CA ILE A 73 -0.45 -2.80 -3.77
C ILE A 73 -0.63 -2.32 -5.20
N ARG A 74 -0.49 -1.02 -5.41
CA ARG A 74 -0.74 -0.39 -6.72
C ARG A 74 0.48 0.30 -7.29
N VAL A 75 0.55 0.30 -8.61
CA VAL A 75 1.55 1.07 -9.34
C VAL A 75 0.79 1.92 -10.33
N ASP A 76 0.97 3.24 -10.28
CA ASP A 76 0.30 4.18 -11.15
C ASP A 76 -1.22 3.99 -11.14
N GLY A 77 -1.76 3.73 -9.96
CA GLY A 77 -3.19 3.58 -9.79
C GLY A 77 -3.75 2.21 -10.12
N LYS A 78 -2.93 1.31 -10.63
CA LYS A 78 -3.39 -0.02 -11.01
C LYS A 78 -3.01 -1.02 -9.92
N THR A 79 -3.98 -1.80 -9.44
CA THR A 79 -3.71 -2.81 -8.41
C THR A 79 -2.95 -3.98 -9.02
N MET A 80 -1.79 -4.26 -8.47
CA MET A 80 -0.94 -5.34 -8.96
C MET A 80 -1.04 -6.57 -8.07
N LEU A 81 -1.29 -6.38 -6.77
CA LEU A 81 -1.39 -7.47 -5.81
C LEU A 81 -2.39 -7.14 -4.73
N ARG A 82 -2.99 -8.17 -4.14
CA ARG A 82 -3.93 -8.01 -3.03
C ARG A 82 -3.64 -9.01 -1.92
N PRO A 83 -2.46 -8.98 -1.33
CA PRO A 83 -2.10 -9.97 -0.33
C PRO A 83 -2.75 -9.71 1.02
N VAL A 84 -2.79 -10.75 1.85
CA VAL A 84 -3.18 -10.61 3.24
C VAL A 84 -1.87 -10.45 4.00
N VAL A 85 -1.81 -9.48 4.90
CA VAL A 85 -0.63 -9.25 5.71
C VAL A 85 -0.57 -10.32 6.78
N ARG A 86 0.42 -11.18 6.75
CA ARG A 86 0.50 -12.27 7.71
C ARG A 86 1.40 -11.92 8.88
N GLU A 87 2.31 -11.01 8.68
CA GLU A 87 3.22 -10.57 9.73
C GLU A 87 3.85 -9.26 9.30
N THR A 88 4.55 -8.61 10.20
CA THR A 88 5.25 -7.38 9.88
C THR A 88 6.29 -7.66 8.80
N VAL A 89 6.32 -6.85 7.76
CA VAL A 89 7.30 -7.01 6.69
C VAL A 89 8.37 -5.95 6.86
N ALA A 90 9.52 -6.36 7.33
CA ALA A 90 10.61 -5.43 7.63
C ALA A 90 11.74 -5.43 6.60
N GLY A 91 11.75 -6.39 5.71
CA GLY A 91 12.87 -6.55 4.78
C GLY A 91 12.91 -5.59 3.60
N GLY A 92 11.79 -5.02 3.26
CA GLY A 92 11.76 -4.05 2.18
C GLY A 92 11.94 -4.63 0.78
N VAL A 93 11.72 -5.91 0.59
CA VAL A 93 11.83 -6.53 -0.73
C VAL A 93 10.54 -7.26 -1.05
N GLY A 94 10.24 -7.38 -2.31
CA GLY A 94 9.05 -8.12 -2.72
C GLY A 94 9.04 -8.45 -4.19
N GLN A 95 8.05 -9.22 -4.59
CA GLN A 95 7.87 -9.60 -5.99
C GLN A 95 6.46 -9.25 -6.42
N ILE A 96 6.33 -8.74 -7.63
CA ILE A 96 5.04 -8.48 -8.25
C ILE A 96 4.92 -9.42 -9.44
N PRO A 97 3.97 -10.36 -9.44
CA PRO A 97 3.79 -11.24 -10.59
C PRO A 97 3.19 -10.46 -11.75
N VAL A 98 3.64 -10.74 -12.94
CA VAL A 98 3.11 -10.11 -14.15
C VAL A 98 2.80 -11.21 -15.16
N THR A 99 2.09 -10.86 -16.21
CA THR A 99 1.63 -11.87 -17.17
C THR A 99 2.74 -12.28 -18.13
N THR A 100 3.55 -11.34 -18.57
CA THR A 100 4.62 -11.64 -19.55
C THR A 100 5.91 -10.99 -19.13
N VAL A 101 7.01 -11.50 -19.68
CA VAL A 101 8.33 -10.93 -19.42
C VAL A 101 8.37 -9.48 -19.89
N GLU A 102 7.70 -9.20 -21.00
CA GLU A 102 7.70 -7.86 -21.56
C GLU A 102 6.99 -6.87 -20.62
N GLU A 103 5.88 -7.29 -20.07
CA GLU A 103 5.15 -6.48 -19.11
C GLU A 103 6.03 -6.24 -17.89
N GLY A 104 6.79 -7.25 -17.48
CA GLY A 104 7.70 -7.12 -16.35
C GLY A 104 8.79 -6.10 -16.61
N ARG A 105 9.30 -6.05 -17.83
CA ARG A 105 10.35 -5.09 -18.17
C ARG A 105 9.81 -3.65 -18.10
N VAL A 106 8.60 -3.45 -18.60
CA VAL A 106 7.98 -2.13 -18.59
C VAL A 106 7.74 -1.70 -17.15
N LEU A 107 7.21 -2.59 -16.32
CA LEU A 107 6.93 -2.28 -14.94
C LEU A 107 8.22 -1.99 -14.16
N ALA A 108 9.25 -2.79 -14.40
CA ALA A 108 10.52 -2.59 -13.72
C ALA A 108 11.10 -1.21 -14.06
N ARG A 109 10.98 -0.76 -15.31
CA ARG A 109 11.48 0.56 -15.68
C ARG A 109 10.68 1.65 -14.98
N ARG A 110 9.37 1.48 -14.84
CA ARG A 110 8.56 2.47 -14.17
C ARG A 110 8.92 2.56 -12.70
N LEU A 111 9.14 1.44 -12.06
CA LEU A 111 9.47 1.41 -10.64
C LEU A 111 10.91 1.85 -10.37
N ALA A 112 11.78 1.74 -11.37
CA ALA A 112 13.15 2.16 -11.20
C ALA A 112 13.34 3.65 -11.51
N ALA A 113 12.32 4.31 -12.03
CA ALA A 113 12.43 5.73 -12.37
C ALA A 113 12.56 6.55 -11.09
N GLU A 114 13.24 7.66 -11.20
CA GLU A 114 13.42 8.54 -10.07
C GLU A 114 12.07 9.00 -9.53
N GLY A 115 11.88 8.90 -8.24
CA GLY A 115 10.62 9.31 -7.62
C GLY A 115 9.51 8.28 -7.69
N ALA A 116 9.79 7.09 -8.20
CA ALA A 116 8.75 6.07 -8.30
C ALA A 116 8.35 5.56 -6.92
N ARG A 117 7.08 5.26 -6.76
CA ARG A 117 6.55 4.80 -5.49
C ARG A 117 5.47 3.76 -5.69
N LEU A 118 5.36 2.87 -4.73
CA LEU A 118 4.25 1.94 -4.67
C LEU A 118 3.21 2.52 -3.73
N GLU A 119 1.96 2.32 -4.06
CA GLU A 119 0.87 2.76 -3.19
C GLU A 119 0.30 1.52 -2.51
N VAL A 120 0.12 1.56 -1.20
CA VAL A 120 -0.50 0.45 -0.48
C VAL A 120 -1.68 0.98 0.33
N GLU A 121 -2.73 0.20 0.40
CA GLU A 121 -3.95 0.62 1.07
C GLU A 121 -4.68 -0.59 1.64
N VAL A 122 -5.26 -0.46 2.83
CA VAL A 122 -6.03 -1.55 3.43
C VAL A 122 -7.37 -1.61 2.71
N THR A 123 -7.77 -2.79 2.27
CA THR A 123 -9.05 -2.97 1.58
C THR A 123 -10.03 -3.83 2.38
N GLU A 124 -9.61 -4.46 3.43
CA GLU A 124 -10.51 -5.24 4.29
C GLU A 124 -10.04 -5.24 5.72
#